data_abd94d49873912a5388eb1b02e12290a
#
_entry.id   abd94d49873912a5388eb1b02e12290a
#
_cell.length_a   1.000
_cell.length_b   1.000
_cell.length_c   1.000
_cell.angle_alpha   90.00
_cell.angle_beta   90.00
_cell.angle_gamma   90.00
#
_symmetry.space_group_name_H-M   'P 1'
#
loop_
_entity.id
_entity.type
_entity.pdbx_description
1 polymer ?
#
loop_
_entity_poly.entity_id
_entity_poly.type
_entity_poly.pdbx_seq_one_letter_code
_entity_poly.pdbx_strand_id
1 'polypeptide(L)'
;MSKPAAPAADRPRKASDKSGRTRAREFALQALYQHLVGRNEAEDIDLFTRDLSGFHKADSAHYDALLHGCIAEGQELDAAIGPLLDRPLAEISPIERGVLWIGAYEFRHCVDVPWRVVINECIELAKSFGGTDGHKYVNGVLNQLAPQWRALEVQRDQQRGIGRPGERPPTPAKTDSGATDH
;
A
#
# COMPACT_ATOMS: atom_id res chain seq x y z
N MET A 1 -54.72 -16.01 -12.96
CA MET A 1 -54.21 -14.65 -12.71
C MET A 1 -52.89 -14.76 -11.96
N SER A 2 -51.78 -14.63 -12.67
CA SER A 2 -50.44 -14.75 -12.12
C SER A 2 -50.01 -13.43 -11.49
N LYS A 3 -49.59 -13.48 -10.22
CA LYS A 3 -49.10 -12.36 -9.46
C LYS A 3 -47.67 -12.02 -9.92
N PRO A 4 -47.33 -10.77 -10.22
CA PRO A 4 -45.99 -10.43 -10.61
C PRO A 4 -45.05 -10.55 -9.40
N ALA A 5 -43.86 -11.17 -9.61
CA ALA A 5 -42.82 -11.29 -8.63
C ALA A 5 -42.20 -9.90 -8.33
N ALA A 6 -42.06 -9.58 -7.06
CA ALA A 6 -41.39 -8.36 -6.58
C ALA A 6 -39.91 -8.39 -6.96
N PRO A 7 -39.31 -7.23 -7.29
CA PRO A 7 -37.88 -7.17 -7.59
C PRO A 7 -37.07 -7.51 -6.34
N ALA A 8 -36.01 -8.32 -6.53
CA ALA A 8 -35.07 -8.69 -5.48
C ALA A 8 -34.42 -7.43 -4.90
N ALA A 9 -34.64 -7.21 -3.61
CA ALA A 9 -34.01 -6.16 -2.87
C ALA A 9 -32.47 -6.29 -2.98
N ASP A 10 -31.84 -5.24 -3.42
CA ASP A 10 -30.38 -5.07 -3.47
C ASP A 10 -29.83 -5.27 -2.04
N ARG A 11 -29.27 -6.45 -1.80
CA ARG A 11 -28.58 -6.72 -0.53
C ARG A 11 -27.32 -5.85 -0.49
N PRO A 12 -27.12 -5.04 0.56
CA PRO A 12 -25.90 -4.29 0.70
C PRO A 12 -24.71 -5.26 0.62
N ARG A 13 -23.79 -5.02 -0.33
CA ARG A 13 -22.54 -5.76 -0.42
C ARG A 13 -21.85 -5.64 0.94
N LYS A 14 -21.69 -6.76 1.64
CA LYS A 14 -20.87 -6.84 2.84
C LYS A 14 -19.53 -6.21 2.48
N ALA A 15 -19.12 -5.17 3.23
CA ALA A 15 -17.76 -4.65 3.16
C ALA A 15 -16.83 -5.86 3.24
N SER A 16 -15.98 -6.07 2.23
CA SER A 16 -15.08 -7.21 2.19
C SER A 16 -14.24 -7.18 3.46
N ASP A 17 -14.29 -8.25 4.24
CA ASP A 17 -13.50 -8.32 5.47
C ASP A 17 -12.03 -8.22 5.09
N LYS A 18 -11.28 -7.31 5.75
CA LYS A 18 -9.87 -7.10 5.47
C LYS A 18 -9.08 -8.38 5.70
N SER A 19 -8.16 -8.70 4.80
CA SER A 19 -7.29 -9.87 4.94
C SER A 19 -6.41 -9.76 6.20
N GLY A 20 -5.95 -10.89 6.70
CA GLY A 20 -5.00 -10.94 7.82
C GLY A 20 -3.71 -10.16 7.55
N ARG A 21 -3.20 -10.18 6.32
CA ARG A 21 -2.02 -9.40 5.91
C ARG A 21 -2.29 -7.91 5.81
N THR A 22 -3.46 -7.49 5.34
CA THR A 22 -3.86 -6.08 5.36
C THR A 22 -3.89 -5.54 6.79
N ARG A 23 -4.46 -6.31 7.73
CA ARG A 23 -4.45 -5.95 9.16
C ARG A 23 -3.05 -5.93 9.75
N ALA A 24 -2.20 -6.88 9.38
CA ALA A 24 -0.81 -6.91 9.81
C ALA A 24 -0.05 -5.64 9.40
N ARG A 25 -0.26 -5.15 8.19
CA ARG A 25 0.32 -3.88 7.71
C ARG A 25 -0.19 -2.67 8.49
N GLU A 26 -1.48 -2.64 8.80
CA GLU A 26 -2.08 -1.56 9.61
C GLU A 26 -1.47 -1.51 11.02
N PHE A 27 -1.35 -2.64 11.69
CA PHE A 27 -0.71 -2.72 13.02
C PHE A 27 0.79 -2.43 12.95
N ALA A 28 1.48 -2.93 11.94
CA ALA A 28 2.90 -2.63 11.74
C ALA A 28 3.13 -1.13 11.51
N LEU A 29 2.28 -0.46 10.76
CA LEU A 29 2.39 0.99 10.55
C LEU A 29 2.20 1.76 11.86
N GLN A 30 1.22 1.40 12.68
CA GLN A 30 1.00 2.02 13.99
C GLN A 30 2.21 1.82 14.90
N ALA A 31 2.79 0.63 14.90
CA ALA A 31 3.98 0.31 15.67
C ALA A 31 5.21 1.09 15.17
N LEU A 32 5.43 1.12 13.87
CA LEU A 32 6.52 1.89 13.25
C LEU A 32 6.40 3.40 13.49
N TYR A 33 5.18 3.93 13.51
CA TYR A 33 4.96 5.32 13.89
C TYR A 33 5.48 5.63 15.30
N GLN A 34 5.21 4.77 16.27
CA GLN A 34 5.72 4.93 17.63
C GLN A 34 7.25 4.88 17.67
N HIS A 35 7.87 4.01 16.89
CA HIS A 35 9.32 3.93 16.77
C HIS A 35 9.93 5.21 16.15
N LEU A 36 9.34 5.68 15.06
CA LEU A 36 9.84 6.85 14.31
C LEU A 36 9.67 8.16 15.09
N VAL A 37 8.61 8.30 15.85
CA VAL A 37 8.28 9.53 16.62
C VAL A 37 8.86 9.47 18.03
N GLY A 38 8.63 8.37 18.74
CA GLY A 38 8.96 8.22 20.15
C GLY A 38 10.33 7.59 20.44
N ARG A 39 10.98 7.00 19.43
CA ARG A 39 12.22 6.22 19.58
C ARG A 39 12.11 5.08 20.59
N ASN A 40 10.90 4.55 20.77
CA ASN A 40 10.66 3.43 21.67
C ASN A 40 11.29 2.15 21.12
N GLU A 41 11.71 1.27 22.01
CA GLU A 41 12.27 -0.02 21.63
C GLU A 41 11.20 -0.94 21.04
N ALA A 42 11.64 -1.81 20.11
CA ALA A 42 10.75 -2.68 19.36
C ALA A 42 9.92 -3.60 20.27
N GLU A 43 10.52 -4.12 21.34
CA GLU A 43 9.86 -5.03 22.28
C GLU A 43 8.71 -4.37 23.04
N ASP A 44 8.89 -3.14 23.50
CA ASP A 44 7.85 -2.38 24.22
C ASP A 44 6.68 -2.04 23.30
N ILE A 45 7.01 -1.62 22.06
CA ILE A 45 6.03 -1.32 21.02
C ILE A 45 5.23 -2.58 20.67
N ASP A 46 5.89 -3.71 20.52
CA ASP A 46 5.27 -4.99 20.17
C ASP A 46 4.29 -5.46 21.25
N LEU A 47 4.69 -5.41 22.51
CA LEU A 47 3.82 -5.76 23.62
C LEU A 47 2.54 -4.91 23.62
N PHE A 48 2.67 -3.61 23.47
CA PHE A 48 1.52 -2.71 23.41
C PHE A 48 0.62 -3.00 22.20
N THR A 49 1.21 -3.23 21.02
CA THR A 49 0.47 -3.43 19.78
C THR A 49 -0.34 -4.74 19.81
N ARG A 50 0.22 -5.80 20.38
CA ARG A 50 -0.47 -7.11 20.51
C ARG A 50 -1.72 -7.05 21.37
N ASP A 51 -1.79 -6.10 22.31
CA ASP A 51 -2.95 -5.89 23.17
C ASP A 51 -4.05 -5.04 22.50
N LEU A 52 -3.79 -4.47 21.34
CA LEU A 52 -4.79 -3.67 20.62
C LEU A 52 -5.96 -4.54 20.13
N SER A 53 -7.15 -3.95 20.16
CA SER A 53 -8.36 -4.59 19.69
C SER A 53 -8.23 -5.01 18.23
N GLY A 54 -8.56 -6.25 17.93
CA GLY A 54 -8.52 -6.80 16.58
C GLY A 54 -7.17 -7.35 16.13
N PHE A 55 -6.11 -7.26 16.95
CA PHE A 55 -4.80 -7.81 16.59
C PHE A 55 -4.86 -9.31 16.28
N HIS A 56 -5.69 -10.06 17.00
CA HIS A 56 -5.89 -11.50 16.78
C HIS A 56 -6.38 -11.87 15.38
N LYS A 57 -6.91 -10.91 14.62
CA LYS A 57 -7.34 -11.11 13.22
C LYS A 57 -6.23 -10.82 12.21
N ALA A 58 -5.09 -10.30 12.66
CA ALA A 58 -3.95 -10.04 11.81
C ALA A 58 -3.10 -11.30 11.61
N ASP A 59 -2.42 -11.37 10.47
CA ASP A 59 -1.32 -12.31 10.26
C ASP A 59 -0.13 -11.88 11.13
N SER A 60 0.02 -12.51 12.28
CA SER A 60 1.05 -12.15 13.27
C SER A 60 2.46 -12.34 12.75
N ALA A 61 2.71 -13.36 11.93
CA ALA A 61 4.03 -13.62 11.35
C ALA A 61 4.42 -12.50 10.37
N HIS A 62 3.48 -12.03 9.56
CA HIS A 62 3.71 -10.92 8.65
C HIS A 62 3.91 -9.60 9.41
N TYR A 63 3.12 -9.35 10.45
CA TYR A 63 3.31 -8.21 11.34
C TYR A 63 4.71 -8.22 11.98
N ASP A 64 5.16 -9.35 12.53
CA ASP A 64 6.48 -9.49 13.13
C ASP A 64 7.59 -9.19 12.12
N ALA A 65 7.49 -9.74 10.92
CA ALA A 65 8.46 -9.52 9.86
C ALA A 65 8.54 -8.02 9.50
N LEU A 66 7.41 -7.35 9.35
CA LEU A 66 7.37 -5.93 9.01
C LEU A 66 7.93 -5.05 10.13
N LEU A 67 7.50 -5.25 11.36
CA LEU A 67 7.95 -4.43 12.48
C LEU A 67 9.46 -4.58 12.71
N HIS A 68 9.91 -5.80 12.98
CA HIS A 68 11.31 -6.05 13.31
C HIS A 68 12.23 -5.85 12.12
N GLY A 69 11.79 -6.26 10.93
CA GLY A 69 12.57 -6.09 9.71
C GLY A 69 12.74 -4.62 9.31
N CYS A 70 11.69 -3.83 9.34
CA CYS A 70 11.78 -2.41 9.03
C CYS A 70 12.65 -1.65 10.03
N ILE A 71 12.55 -1.96 11.32
CA ILE A 71 13.41 -1.33 12.35
C ILE A 71 14.87 -1.73 12.14
N ALA A 72 15.15 -3.01 11.93
CA ALA A 72 16.51 -3.50 11.72
C ALA A 72 17.16 -2.92 10.45
N GLU A 73 16.40 -2.76 9.38
CA GLU A 73 16.90 -2.27 8.08
C GLU A 73 16.58 -0.79 7.82
N GLY A 74 16.15 -0.05 8.83
CA GLY A 74 15.67 1.33 8.66
C GLY A 74 16.63 2.25 7.91
N GLN A 75 17.92 2.18 8.19
CA GLN A 75 18.93 2.97 7.49
C GLN A 75 19.06 2.59 6.00
N GLU A 76 19.01 1.31 5.70
CA GLU A 76 19.09 0.80 4.33
C GLU A 76 17.83 1.14 3.54
N LEU A 77 16.67 1.05 4.17
CA LEU A 77 15.40 1.45 3.58
C LEU A 77 15.39 2.95 3.29
N ASP A 78 15.83 3.78 4.23
CA ASP A 78 15.97 5.22 4.03
C ASP A 78 16.95 5.55 2.91
N ALA A 79 18.07 4.84 2.81
CA ALA A 79 19.03 5.02 1.74
C ALA A 79 18.48 4.70 0.36
N ALA A 80 17.56 3.72 0.27
CA ALA A 80 16.91 3.34 -0.97
C ALA A 80 15.81 4.32 -1.40
N ILE A 81 15.00 4.81 -0.46
CA ILE A 81 13.90 5.73 -0.78
C ILE A 81 14.36 7.18 -0.88
N GLY A 82 15.38 7.59 -0.13
CA GLY A 82 15.84 8.97 -0.06
C GLY A 82 16.08 9.64 -1.42
N PRO A 83 16.84 9.02 -2.36
CA PRO A 83 17.06 9.56 -3.69
C PRO A 83 15.82 9.72 -4.56
N LEU A 84 14.73 9.06 -4.21
CA LEU A 84 13.47 9.07 -4.96
C LEU A 84 12.49 10.14 -4.45
N LEU A 85 12.83 10.80 -3.35
CA LEU A 85 12.01 11.83 -2.72
C LEU A 85 12.23 13.17 -3.41
N ASP A 86 11.18 14.00 -3.45
CA ASP A 86 11.24 15.39 -3.94
C ASP A 86 11.66 16.39 -2.84
N ARG A 87 11.86 15.89 -1.63
CA ARG A 87 12.25 16.67 -0.44
C ARG A 87 13.15 15.86 0.48
N PRO A 88 13.86 16.50 1.43
CA PRO A 88 14.68 15.77 2.40
C PRO A 88 13.86 14.78 3.23
N LEU A 89 14.45 13.65 3.59
CA LEU A 89 13.80 12.60 4.39
C LEU A 89 13.23 13.15 5.71
N ALA A 90 13.91 14.11 6.33
CA ALA A 90 13.46 14.75 7.56
C ALA A 90 12.16 15.55 7.44
N GLU A 91 11.77 15.90 6.22
CA GLU A 91 10.52 16.66 5.94
C GLU A 91 9.34 15.76 5.58
N ILE A 92 9.54 14.46 5.51
CA ILE A 92 8.46 13.50 5.27
C ILE A 92 7.75 13.20 6.58
N SER A 93 6.42 13.09 6.53
CA SER A 93 5.65 12.70 7.71
C SER A 93 6.06 11.30 8.18
N PRO A 94 6.04 11.03 9.50
CA PRO A 94 6.31 9.69 10.03
C PRO A 94 5.39 8.59 9.46
N ILE A 95 4.15 8.93 9.15
CA ILE A 95 3.20 8.00 8.51
C ILE A 95 3.66 7.65 7.10
N GLU A 96 3.96 8.62 6.26
CA GLU A 96 4.46 8.37 4.90
C GLU A 96 5.76 7.59 4.91
N ARG A 97 6.69 7.96 5.80
CA ARG A 97 7.95 7.22 5.96
C ARG A 97 7.72 5.77 6.38
N GLY A 98 6.84 5.53 7.35
CA GLY A 98 6.48 4.18 7.78
C GLY A 98 5.85 3.35 6.67
N VAL A 99 4.95 3.92 5.88
CA VAL A 99 4.36 3.26 4.71
C VAL A 99 5.41 2.93 3.66
N LEU A 100 6.33 3.85 3.37
CA LEU A 100 7.43 3.62 2.43
C LEU A 100 8.39 2.53 2.91
N TRP A 101 8.66 2.47 4.22
CA TRP A 101 9.44 1.38 4.81
C TRP A 101 8.76 0.02 4.59
N ILE A 102 7.46 -0.07 4.85
CA ILE A 102 6.69 -1.30 4.64
C ILE A 102 6.76 -1.73 3.18
N GLY A 103 6.51 -0.82 2.25
CA GLY A 103 6.55 -1.10 0.82
C GLY A 103 7.93 -1.57 0.35
N ALA A 104 8.98 -0.85 0.73
CA ALA A 104 10.35 -1.18 0.39
C ALA A 104 10.77 -2.54 0.98
N TYR A 105 10.43 -2.78 2.24
CA TYR A 105 10.71 -4.06 2.89
C TYR A 105 10.02 -5.24 2.18
N GLU A 106 8.73 -5.10 1.85
CA GLU A 106 8.01 -6.14 1.12
C GLU A 106 8.56 -6.36 -0.28
N PHE A 107 9.00 -5.32 -0.98
CA PHE A 107 9.69 -5.49 -2.26
C PHE A 107 10.93 -6.36 -2.14
N ARG A 108 11.70 -6.17 -1.08
CA ARG A 108 12.99 -6.84 -0.88
C ARG A 108 12.85 -8.27 -0.34
N HIS A 109 11.93 -8.48 0.59
CA HIS A 109 11.86 -9.72 1.38
C HIS A 109 10.60 -10.55 1.18
N CYS A 110 9.52 -9.98 0.68
CA CYS A 110 8.25 -10.67 0.52
C CYS A 110 7.96 -10.92 -0.97
N VAL A 111 8.81 -11.70 -1.62
CA VAL A 111 8.72 -11.96 -3.08
C VAL A 111 7.48 -12.74 -3.49
N ASP A 112 6.80 -13.40 -2.56
CA ASP A 112 5.50 -14.05 -2.73
C ASP A 112 4.35 -13.04 -2.90
N VAL A 113 4.52 -11.81 -2.45
CA VAL A 113 3.56 -10.73 -2.65
C VAL A 113 3.88 -10.00 -3.96
N PRO A 114 2.98 -10.00 -4.95
CA PRO A 114 3.21 -9.28 -6.20
C PRO A 114 3.48 -7.78 -5.96
N TRP A 115 4.40 -7.20 -6.73
CA TRP A 115 4.80 -5.80 -6.56
C TRP A 115 3.62 -4.81 -6.63
N ARG A 116 2.62 -5.10 -7.48
CA ARG A 116 1.41 -4.28 -7.63
C ARG A 116 0.54 -4.33 -6.37
N VAL A 117 0.45 -5.50 -5.74
CA VAL A 117 -0.27 -5.68 -4.47
C VAL A 117 0.41 -4.89 -3.37
N VAL A 118 1.74 -4.93 -3.28
CA VAL A 118 2.50 -4.12 -2.31
C VAL A 118 2.16 -2.65 -2.46
N ILE A 119 2.22 -2.11 -3.66
CA ILE A 119 1.92 -0.68 -3.89
C ILE A 119 0.46 -0.36 -3.55
N ASN A 120 -0.49 -1.18 -3.98
CA ASN A 120 -1.91 -0.94 -3.70
C ASN A 120 -2.21 -0.96 -2.19
N GLU A 121 -1.62 -1.90 -1.44
CA GLU A 121 -1.76 -1.95 0.02
C GLU A 121 -1.14 -0.72 0.69
N CYS A 122 0.01 -0.25 0.22
CA CYS A 122 0.63 0.97 0.73
C CYS A 122 -0.18 2.22 0.43
N ILE A 123 -0.81 2.30 -0.75
CA ILE A 123 -1.75 3.38 -1.08
C ILE A 123 -2.93 3.39 -0.10
N GLU A 124 -3.51 2.23 0.19
CA GLU A 124 -4.64 2.13 1.14
C GLU A 124 -4.23 2.49 2.57
N LEU A 125 -3.03 2.10 3.01
CA LEU A 125 -2.47 2.54 4.30
C LEU A 125 -2.33 4.07 4.36
N ALA A 126 -1.78 4.68 3.33
CA ALA A 126 -1.59 6.12 3.27
C ALA A 126 -2.93 6.88 3.25
N LYS A 127 -3.95 6.34 2.59
CA LYS A 127 -5.31 6.90 2.61
C LYS A 127 -5.95 6.81 4.00
N SER A 128 -5.74 5.71 4.72
CA SER A 128 -6.35 5.48 6.03
C SER A 128 -5.68 6.25 7.16
N PHE A 129 -4.36 6.42 7.11
CA PHE A 129 -3.57 6.97 8.21
C PHE A 129 -2.85 8.27 7.89
N GLY A 130 -2.65 8.59 6.61
CA GLY A 130 -1.91 9.76 6.17
C GLY A 130 -2.77 11.00 5.90
N GLY A 131 -2.12 12.06 5.44
CA GLY A 131 -2.76 13.29 4.98
C GLY A 131 -3.42 13.13 3.61
N THR A 132 -4.10 14.19 3.16
CA THR A 132 -4.97 14.19 1.96
C THR A 132 -4.29 13.68 0.69
N ASP A 133 -3.03 14.05 0.47
CA ASP A 133 -2.27 13.68 -0.74
C ASP A 133 -1.12 12.69 -0.49
N GLY A 134 -0.98 12.19 0.73
CA GLY A 134 0.10 11.27 1.11
C GLY A 134 0.12 9.99 0.28
N HIS A 135 -1.04 9.47 -0.08
CA HIS A 135 -1.16 8.27 -0.93
C HIS A 135 -0.61 8.47 -2.34
N LYS A 136 -0.74 9.66 -2.91
CA LYS A 136 -0.17 9.98 -4.24
C LYS A 136 1.34 10.02 -4.19
N TYR A 137 1.88 10.58 -3.11
CA TYR A 137 3.31 10.66 -2.87
C TYR A 137 3.93 9.27 -2.70
N VAL A 138 3.34 8.44 -1.85
CA VAL A 138 3.74 7.04 -1.64
C VAL A 138 3.68 6.24 -2.94
N ASN A 139 2.60 6.39 -3.72
CA ASN A 139 2.47 5.75 -5.02
C ASN A 139 3.62 6.13 -5.96
N GLY A 140 3.94 7.41 -6.06
CA GLY A 140 5.01 7.93 -6.92
C GLY A 140 6.37 7.35 -6.54
N VAL A 141 6.72 7.35 -5.26
CA VAL A 141 8.00 6.84 -4.77
C VAL A 141 8.13 5.33 -4.99
N LEU A 142 7.12 4.55 -4.62
CA LEU A 142 7.17 3.08 -4.77
C LEU A 142 7.17 2.64 -6.23
N ASN A 143 6.50 3.36 -7.13
CA ASN A 143 6.57 3.10 -8.57
C ASN A 143 7.96 3.39 -9.17
N GLN A 144 8.77 4.24 -8.54
CA GLN A 144 10.18 4.46 -8.91
C GLN A 144 11.11 3.41 -8.32
N LEU A 145 10.81 2.89 -7.13
CA LEU A 145 11.62 1.86 -6.47
C LEU A 145 11.41 0.47 -7.09
N ALA A 146 10.18 0.15 -7.48
CA ALA A 146 9.82 -1.18 -7.99
C ALA A 146 10.68 -1.65 -9.19
N PRO A 147 10.99 -0.82 -10.20
CA PRO A 147 11.88 -1.23 -11.29
C PRO A 147 13.29 -1.61 -10.85
N GLN A 148 13.75 -1.09 -9.71
CA GLN A 148 15.07 -1.40 -9.17
C GLN A 148 15.08 -2.71 -8.38
N TRP A 149 14.04 -2.98 -7.61
CA TRP A 149 13.98 -4.10 -6.67
C TRP A 149 13.09 -5.28 -7.13
N ARG A 150 12.21 -5.03 -8.08
CA ARG A 150 11.31 -6.02 -8.70
C ARG A 150 11.34 -5.95 -10.22
N ALA A 151 12.54 -5.76 -10.78
CA ALA A 151 12.76 -5.50 -12.20
C ALA A 151 12.06 -6.51 -13.13
N LEU A 152 12.16 -7.80 -12.84
CA LEU A 152 11.59 -8.86 -13.68
C LEU A 152 10.06 -8.82 -13.70
N GLU A 153 9.42 -8.58 -12.55
CA GLU A 153 7.96 -8.48 -12.45
C GLU A 153 7.45 -7.23 -13.20
N VAL A 154 8.12 -6.09 -12.98
CA VAL A 154 7.77 -4.83 -13.63
C VAL A 154 7.89 -4.93 -15.15
N GLN A 155 8.98 -5.51 -15.65
CA GLN A 155 9.20 -5.73 -17.07
C GLN A 155 8.15 -6.66 -17.68
N ARG A 156 7.80 -7.73 -16.99
CA ARG A 156 6.75 -8.66 -17.42
C ARG A 156 5.39 -7.98 -17.57
N ASP A 157 5.04 -7.15 -16.60
CA ASP A 157 3.77 -6.42 -16.63
C ASP A 157 3.76 -5.39 -17.76
N GLN A 158 4.87 -4.68 -17.99
CA GLN A 158 5.02 -3.75 -19.11
C GLN A 158 4.86 -4.45 -20.47
N GLN A 159 5.48 -5.62 -20.65
CA GLN A 159 5.34 -6.42 -21.87
C GLN A 159 3.90 -6.89 -22.12
N ARG A 160 3.12 -7.07 -21.06
CA ARG A 160 1.69 -7.42 -21.13
C ARG A 160 0.78 -6.21 -21.30
N GLY A 161 1.31 -5.00 -21.39
CA GLY A 161 0.53 -3.77 -21.49
C GLY A 161 -0.22 -3.40 -20.22
N ILE A 162 0.20 -3.91 -19.07
CA ILE A 162 -0.42 -3.61 -17.78
C ILE A 162 0.18 -2.29 -17.26
N GLY A 163 -0.67 -1.27 -17.06
CA GLY A 163 -0.29 0.03 -16.52
C GLY A 163 0.23 -0.03 -15.09
N ARG A 164 0.84 1.04 -14.61
CA ARG A 164 1.36 1.14 -13.24
C ARG A 164 0.23 1.19 -12.21
N PRO A 165 0.44 0.67 -10.99
CA PRO A 165 -0.50 0.83 -9.90
C PRO A 165 -0.82 2.31 -9.64
N GLY A 166 -2.09 2.63 -9.41
CA GLY A 166 -2.54 4.00 -9.17
C GLY A 166 -2.67 4.88 -10.42
N GLU A 167 -2.29 4.41 -11.60
CA GLU A 167 -2.57 5.11 -12.86
C GLU A 167 -4.04 4.93 -13.26
N ARG A 168 -4.65 6.07 -13.63
CA ARG A 168 -5.99 6.03 -14.22
C ARG A 168 -5.88 5.41 -15.62
N PRO A 169 -6.75 4.46 -15.99
CA PRO A 169 -6.75 3.93 -17.35
C PRO A 169 -6.90 5.08 -18.36
N PRO A 170 -6.22 5.02 -19.53
CA PRO A 170 -6.34 6.04 -20.52
C PRO A 170 -7.81 6.20 -20.92
N THR A 171 -8.28 7.43 -20.88
CA THR A 171 -9.64 7.77 -21.36
C THR A 171 -9.71 7.39 -22.84
N PRO A 172 -10.68 6.58 -23.27
CA PRO A 172 -10.82 6.26 -24.68
C PRO A 172 -10.96 7.57 -25.47
N ALA A 173 -10.13 7.73 -26.49
CA ALA A 173 -10.19 8.88 -27.38
C ALA A 173 -11.62 8.99 -27.92
N LYS A 174 -12.26 10.14 -27.74
CA LYS A 174 -13.51 10.44 -28.42
C LYS A 174 -13.25 10.32 -29.91
N THR A 175 -13.79 9.30 -30.53
CA THR A 175 -13.88 9.23 -31.99
C THR A 175 -14.82 10.34 -32.38
N ASP A 176 -14.23 11.43 -32.88
CA ASP A 176 -14.96 12.51 -33.53
C ASP A 176 -15.51 11.93 -34.83
N SER A 177 -16.75 11.48 -34.77
CA SER A 177 -17.50 11.12 -35.99
C SER A 177 -17.94 12.43 -36.64
N GLY A 178 -17.03 13.00 -37.42
CA GLY A 178 -17.37 14.09 -38.35
C GLY A 178 -18.44 13.59 -39.30
N ALA A 179 -19.66 13.99 -39.06
CA ALA A 179 -20.73 13.93 -40.06
C ALA A 179 -20.42 14.96 -41.12
N THR A 180 -19.92 14.51 -42.23
CA THR A 180 -19.98 15.29 -43.48
C THR A 180 -21.37 15.13 -44.04
N ASP A 181 -22.15 16.17 -43.88
CA ASP A 181 -23.41 16.36 -44.57
C ASP A 181 -23.12 16.97 -45.94
N HIS A 182 -23.65 16.33 -46.98
CA HIS A 182 -23.77 16.84 -48.33
C HIS A 182 -25.21 16.80 -48.74
#